data_31fa7b57793b0aefd83cd3a1cea4ada4
#
_entry.id   31fa7b57793b0aefd83cd3a1cea4ada4
#
_cell.length_a   1.000
_cell.length_b   1.000
_cell.length_c   1.000
_cell.angle_alpha   90.00
_cell.angle_beta   90.00
_cell.angle_gamma   90.00
#
_symmetry.space_group_name_H-M   'P 1'
#
loop_
_entity.id
_entity.type
_entity.pdbx_description
1 polymer ?
#
loop_
_entity_poly.entity_id
_entity_poly.type
_entity_poly.pdbx_seq_one_letter_code
_entity_poly.pdbx_strand_id
1 'polypeptide(L)'
;SLMDHVGTGKPWDLSRKNDGLYLLPQFSVNSATMWGNRIDAIFGNIQFLNQSNQDYVLMSDCNQVLNMDYEKLFDAHEQSGADVTIVGVHGEMPTHVGSVLVFDQVAEDGRITGMSLCPEGRGEVFYSCNIVLMQKALFESLVTAAHSKNEISFQRNVLLKNVDHLKIHAYDASDCFVGTIQSLQSYYDISMRVLEKESRRRLFNPNKPISTKERDDMPSLYGPDSATKNSLVADGCIIDGTVENCIIFKGVKIGKGAVVKDSILMQDTVIGDSAKVNCVIADKDVSIKHSVELSGAPNFPVYLSKKTRI
;
A
#
# COMPACT_ATOMS: atom_id res chain seq x y z
N SER A 1 6.76 -15.24 -2.02
CA SER A 1 6.03 -14.58 -3.11
C SER A 1 4.72 -14.00 -2.59
N LEU A 2 4.02 -13.18 -3.39
CA LEU A 2 2.68 -12.67 -3.05
C LEU A 2 1.70 -13.84 -2.86
N MET A 3 1.75 -14.83 -3.74
CA MET A 3 0.90 -16.03 -3.65
C MET A 3 1.10 -16.80 -2.34
N ASP A 4 2.34 -16.92 -1.85
CA ASP A 4 2.61 -17.58 -0.55
C ASP A 4 2.07 -16.76 0.62
N HIS A 5 2.11 -15.43 0.49
CA HIS A 5 1.57 -14.54 1.53
C HIS A 5 0.05 -14.62 1.58
N VAL A 6 -0.60 -14.52 0.45
CA VAL A 6 -2.06 -14.51 0.34
C VAL A 6 -2.64 -15.90 0.61
N GLY A 7 -1.99 -16.96 0.12
CA GLY A 7 -2.43 -18.35 0.28
C GLY A 7 -3.87 -18.55 -0.19
N THR A 8 -4.71 -19.11 0.67
CA THR A 8 -6.15 -19.32 0.43
C THR A 8 -7.04 -18.16 0.89
N GLY A 9 -6.47 -17.07 1.38
CA GLY A 9 -7.23 -15.94 1.93
C GLY A 9 -7.79 -16.18 3.36
N LYS A 10 -7.39 -17.26 4.04
CA LYS A 10 -7.91 -17.62 5.38
C LYS A 10 -7.76 -16.49 6.42
N PRO A 11 -6.63 -15.76 6.52
CA PRO A 11 -6.48 -14.68 7.50
C PRO A 11 -7.49 -13.53 7.32
N TRP A 12 -8.08 -13.40 6.13
CA TRP A 12 -9.05 -12.35 5.78
C TRP A 12 -10.48 -12.89 5.65
N ASP A 13 -10.74 -14.12 6.10
CA ASP A 13 -12.03 -14.83 5.96
C ASP A 13 -12.49 -14.94 4.49
N LEU A 14 -11.54 -15.02 3.56
CA LEU A 14 -11.78 -15.15 2.11
C LEU A 14 -11.56 -16.58 1.59
N SER A 15 -11.32 -17.55 2.48
CA SER A 15 -11.20 -18.99 2.14
C SER A 15 -12.60 -19.61 2.02
N ARG A 16 -13.38 -19.13 1.07
CA ARG A 16 -14.77 -19.53 0.86
C ARG A 16 -14.92 -20.26 -0.46
N LYS A 17 -15.94 -21.13 -0.57
CA LYS A 17 -16.25 -21.85 -1.82
C LYS A 17 -16.77 -20.92 -2.91
N ASN A 18 -17.56 -19.90 -2.53
CA ASN A 18 -18.08 -18.85 -3.38
C ASN A 18 -17.75 -17.50 -2.71
N ASP A 19 -17.60 -16.45 -3.48
CA ASP A 19 -17.36 -15.07 -3.02
C ASP A 19 -16.10 -14.91 -2.13
N GLY A 20 -15.09 -15.73 -2.39
CA GLY A 20 -13.80 -15.70 -1.71
C GLY A 20 -12.72 -15.00 -2.52
N LEU A 21 -11.46 -15.35 -2.20
CA LEU A 21 -10.29 -14.85 -2.91
C LEU A 21 -10.06 -15.60 -4.22
N TYR A 22 -9.97 -14.87 -5.32
CA TYR A 22 -9.59 -15.38 -6.61
C TYR A 22 -8.27 -14.75 -7.06
N LEU A 23 -7.28 -15.57 -7.33
CA LEU A 23 -6.02 -15.14 -7.94
C LEU A 23 -6.15 -15.29 -9.46
N LEU A 24 -6.08 -14.18 -10.16
CA LEU A 24 -6.21 -14.12 -11.62
C LEU A 24 -4.82 -13.86 -12.22
N PRO A 25 -4.02 -14.91 -12.48
CA PRO A 25 -2.67 -14.76 -13.03
C PRO A 25 -2.71 -14.30 -14.49
N GLN A 26 -1.59 -13.73 -14.94
CA GLN A 26 -1.40 -13.27 -16.31
C GLN A 26 -1.20 -14.45 -17.29
N PHE A 27 -2.17 -15.32 -17.39
CA PHE A 27 -2.17 -16.36 -18.42
C PHE A 27 -3.26 -16.02 -19.43
N SER A 28 -2.87 -15.39 -20.52
CA SER A 28 -3.74 -15.29 -21.69
C SER A 28 -3.82 -16.66 -22.36
N VAL A 29 -5.03 -17.17 -22.50
CA VAL A 29 -5.30 -18.44 -23.19
C VAL A 29 -4.88 -18.37 -24.66
N ASN A 30 -4.69 -17.17 -25.23
CA ASN A 30 -4.47 -16.95 -26.65
C ASN A 30 -3.30 -16.01 -27.02
N SER A 31 -2.47 -15.53 -26.10
CA SER A 31 -1.33 -14.71 -26.47
C SER A 31 -0.08 -15.09 -25.67
N ALA A 32 1.02 -15.31 -26.35
CA ALA A 32 2.34 -15.49 -25.78
C ALA A 32 2.93 -14.19 -25.18
N THR A 33 2.16 -13.11 -25.15
CA THR A 33 2.57 -11.80 -24.64
C THR A 33 2.01 -11.56 -23.26
N MET A 34 2.88 -11.17 -22.33
CA MET A 34 2.48 -10.65 -21.02
C MET A 34 1.59 -9.40 -21.23
N TRP A 35 0.61 -9.18 -20.35
CA TRP A 35 -0.19 -7.96 -20.39
C TRP A 35 0.70 -6.74 -20.28
N GLY A 36 0.64 -5.88 -21.29
CA GLY A 36 1.46 -4.69 -21.34
C GLY A 36 0.96 -3.56 -20.46
N ASN A 37 -0.33 -3.60 -20.07
CA ASN A 37 -0.96 -2.52 -19.33
C ASN A 37 -2.18 -2.99 -18.52
N ARG A 38 -2.74 -2.06 -17.70
CA ARG A 38 -3.88 -2.34 -16.81
C ARG A 38 -5.15 -2.72 -17.57
N ILE A 39 -5.45 -2.07 -18.71
CA ILE A 39 -6.66 -2.33 -19.49
C ILE A 39 -6.62 -3.76 -20.03
N ASP A 40 -5.50 -4.19 -20.59
CA ASP A 40 -5.33 -5.57 -21.06
C ASP A 40 -5.44 -6.59 -19.92
N ALA A 41 -4.91 -6.26 -18.76
CA ALA A 41 -5.00 -7.12 -17.59
C ALA A 41 -6.45 -7.32 -17.11
N ILE A 42 -7.24 -6.26 -17.11
CA ILE A 42 -8.66 -6.31 -16.73
C ILE A 42 -9.46 -7.03 -17.83
N PHE A 43 -9.26 -6.66 -19.09
CA PHE A 43 -9.97 -7.26 -20.21
C PHE A 43 -9.68 -8.77 -20.34
N GLY A 44 -8.46 -9.20 -20.09
CA GLY A 44 -8.09 -10.63 -20.08
C GLY A 44 -8.85 -11.45 -19.03
N ASN A 45 -9.41 -10.79 -18.01
CA ASN A 45 -10.21 -11.41 -16.96
C ASN A 45 -11.69 -11.01 -17.00
N ILE A 46 -12.16 -10.40 -18.12
CA ILE A 46 -13.53 -9.88 -18.24
C ILE A 46 -14.58 -10.98 -18.04
N GLN A 47 -14.29 -12.22 -18.47
CA GLN A 47 -15.19 -13.34 -18.29
C GLN A 47 -15.44 -13.69 -16.81
N PHE A 48 -14.44 -13.49 -15.94
CA PHE A 48 -14.61 -13.66 -14.51
C PHE A 48 -15.61 -12.64 -13.95
N LEU A 49 -15.52 -11.38 -14.38
CA LEU A 49 -16.48 -10.34 -14.02
C LEU A 49 -17.88 -10.68 -14.54
N ASN A 50 -18.01 -11.09 -15.79
CA ASN A 50 -19.29 -11.46 -16.39
C ASN A 50 -20.01 -12.61 -15.67
N GLN A 51 -19.24 -13.53 -15.08
CA GLN A 51 -19.78 -14.64 -14.28
C GLN A 51 -20.13 -14.26 -12.83
N SER A 52 -19.66 -13.11 -12.37
CA SER A 52 -19.97 -12.58 -11.03
C SER A 52 -21.42 -12.08 -10.98
N ASN A 53 -22.09 -12.29 -9.84
CA ASN A 53 -23.43 -11.80 -9.56
C ASN A 53 -23.44 -10.43 -8.89
N GLN A 54 -22.29 -9.80 -8.74
CA GLN A 54 -22.15 -8.50 -8.07
C GLN A 54 -22.52 -7.37 -9.01
N ASP A 55 -23.17 -6.31 -8.52
CA ASP A 55 -23.62 -5.17 -9.32
C ASP A 55 -22.54 -4.06 -9.42
N TYR A 56 -21.58 -4.04 -8.48
CA TYR A 56 -20.54 -3.03 -8.40
C TYR A 56 -19.14 -3.63 -8.47
N VAL A 57 -18.21 -2.81 -8.95
CA VAL A 57 -16.78 -3.08 -8.98
C VAL A 57 -16.07 -2.00 -8.20
N LEU A 58 -15.32 -2.41 -7.19
CA LEU A 58 -14.34 -1.59 -6.49
C LEU A 58 -12.94 -2.00 -6.98
N MET A 59 -12.29 -1.12 -7.72
CA MET A 59 -10.92 -1.32 -8.20
C MET A 59 -9.96 -0.56 -7.30
N SER A 60 -8.91 -1.22 -6.84
CA SER A 60 -7.86 -0.60 -6.01
C SER A 60 -6.48 -1.11 -6.42
N ASP A 61 -5.48 -0.24 -6.31
CA ASP A 61 -4.08 -0.64 -6.43
C ASP A 61 -3.60 -1.35 -5.16
N CYS A 62 -2.77 -2.37 -5.31
CA CYS A 62 -2.26 -3.16 -4.17
C CYS A 62 -1.07 -2.49 -3.45
N ASN A 63 -0.58 -1.36 -3.92
CA ASN A 63 0.49 -0.57 -3.32
C ASN A 63 -0.02 0.56 -2.42
N GLN A 64 -1.32 0.64 -2.19
CA GLN A 64 -1.94 1.60 -1.28
C GLN A 64 -1.96 1.05 0.14
N VAL A 65 -1.56 1.90 1.08
CA VAL A 65 -1.67 1.64 2.52
C VAL A 65 -2.69 2.61 3.08
N LEU A 66 -3.88 2.11 3.38
CA LEU A 66 -4.95 2.91 3.99
C LEU A 66 -5.85 2.03 4.85
N ASN A 67 -6.58 2.67 5.76
CA ASN A 67 -7.63 2.03 6.55
C ASN A 67 -8.88 2.90 6.51
N MET A 68 -9.75 2.63 5.53
CA MET A 68 -10.99 3.38 5.32
C MET A 68 -12.21 2.47 5.44
N ASP A 69 -13.37 3.08 5.53
CA ASP A 69 -14.67 2.44 5.56
C ASP A 69 -15.25 2.37 4.14
N TYR A 70 -15.26 1.19 3.57
CA TYR A 70 -15.78 0.99 2.22
C TYR A 70 -17.31 1.04 2.16
N GLU A 71 -18.02 0.77 3.26
CA GLU A 71 -19.48 0.95 3.33
C GLU A 71 -19.85 2.41 3.16
N LYS A 72 -19.13 3.32 3.85
CA LYS A 72 -19.33 4.77 3.68
C LYS A 72 -19.02 5.27 2.27
N LEU A 73 -18.01 4.68 1.62
CA LEU A 73 -17.71 4.98 0.22
C LEU A 73 -18.88 4.57 -0.68
N PHE A 74 -19.43 3.38 -0.44
CA PHE A 74 -20.57 2.87 -1.19
C PHE A 74 -21.81 3.75 -0.96
N ASP A 75 -22.13 4.08 0.28
CA ASP A 75 -23.27 4.96 0.62
C ASP A 75 -23.13 6.32 -0.05
N ALA A 76 -21.94 6.91 -0.05
CA ALA A 76 -21.67 8.18 -0.70
C ALA A 76 -21.83 8.10 -2.22
N HIS A 77 -21.42 6.98 -2.83
CA HIS A 77 -21.64 6.72 -4.26
C HIS A 77 -23.13 6.68 -4.60
N GLU A 78 -23.92 5.91 -3.87
CA GLU A 78 -25.35 5.78 -4.05
C GLU A 78 -26.08 7.13 -3.84
N GLN A 79 -25.78 7.83 -2.77
CA GLN A 79 -26.39 9.11 -2.44
C GLN A 79 -26.09 10.21 -3.46
N SER A 80 -24.88 10.23 -4.01
CA SER A 80 -24.49 11.19 -5.05
C SER A 80 -25.13 10.88 -6.40
N GLY A 81 -25.57 9.63 -6.63
CA GLY A 81 -26.00 9.13 -7.93
C GLY A 81 -24.91 9.29 -8.98
N ALA A 82 -23.65 9.08 -8.58
CA ALA A 82 -22.50 9.14 -9.46
C ALA A 82 -22.42 7.89 -10.35
N ASP A 83 -21.90 8.06 -11.56
CA ASP A 83 -21.52 6.92 -12.42
C ASP A 83 -20.22 6.30 -11.93
N VAL A 84 -19.31 7.14 -11.43
CA VAL A 84 -17.99 6.77 -10.91
C VAL A 84 -17.67 7.57 -9.66
N THR A 85 -17.20 6.90 -8.62
CA THR A 85 -16.63 7.56 -7.43
C THR A 85 -15.16 7.23 -7.31
N ILE A 86 -14.31 8.25 -7.18
CA ILE A 86 -12.86 8.12 -7.04
C ILE A 86 -12.47 8.59 -5.65
N VAL A 87 -11.76 7.73 -4.92
CA VAL A 87 -11.21 8.11 -3.60
C VAL A 87 -10.00 9.01 -3.80
N GLY A 88 -10.01 10.15 -3.14
CA GLY A 88 -8.94 11.12 -3.13
C GLY A 88 -8.55 11.57 -1.74
N VAL A 89 -7.40 12.23 -1.65
CA VAL A 89 -6.89 12.85 -0.41
C VAL A 89 -6.28 14.20 -0.72
N HIS A 90 -6.43 15.13 0.22
CA HIS A 90 -5.69 16.39 0.24
C HIS A 90 -4.32 16.18 0.88
N GLY A 91 -3.28 16.66 0.25
CA GLY A 91 -1.92 16.58 0.78
C GLY A 91 -0.85 16.86 -0.25
N GLU A 92 0.40 16.76 0.19
CA GLU A 92 1.54 16.85 -0.72
C GLU A 92 1.49 15.70 -1.74
N MET A 93 1.63 16.08 -3.01
CA MET A 93 1.63 15.10 -4.09
C MET A 93 2.76 14.09 -3.91
N PRO A 94 2.49 12.78 -3.98
CA PRO A 94 3.54 11.77 -3.85
C PRO A 94 4.66 11.98 -4.87
N THR A 95 5.90 11.98 -4.39
CA THR A 95 7.10 12.02 -5.23
C THR A 95 7.53 10.60 -5.62
N HIS A 96 8.30 10.48 -6.70
CA HIS A 96 8.81 9.18 -7.21
C HIS A 96 7.71 8.19 -7.64
N VAL A 97 6.53 8.71 -7.93
CA VAL A 97 5.41 7.99 -8.55
C VAL A 97 5.28 8.49 -9.99
N GLY A 98 4.96 7.65 -10.91
CA GLY A 98 4.74 8.07 -12.31
C GLY A 98 3.78 9.27 -12.41
N SER A 99 2.68 9.18 -13.14
CA SER A 99 1.66 10.24 -13.13
C SER A 99 0.63 10.00 -12.03
N VAL A 100 0.31 11.06 -11.28
CA VAL A 100 -0.76 11.11 -10.28
C VAL A 100 -1.98 11.79 -10.90
N LEU A 101 -3.16 11.20 -10.74
CA LEU A 101 -4.41 11.82 -11.16
C LEU A 101 -4.82 12.86 -10.10
N VAL A 102 -4.82 14.14 -10.50
CA VAL A 102 -5.17 15.28 -9.64
C VAL A 102 -6.56 15.77 -10.02
N PHE A 103 -7.36 16.13 -9.04
CA PHE A 103 -8.67 16.74 -9.21
C PHE A 103 -8.48 18.26 -9.21
N ASP A 104 -8.40 18.86 -10.40
CA ASP A 104 -8.13 20.30 -10.55
C ASP A 104 -9.35 21.14 -10.16
N GLN A 105 -10.56 20.62 -10.38
CA GLN A 105 -11.81 21.29 -10.05
C GLN A 105 -12.83 20.28 -9.52
N VAL A 106 -13.33 20.55 -8.32
CA VAL A 106 -14.39 19.78 -7.66
C VAL A 106 -15.49 20.74 -7.24
N ALA A 107 -16.71 20.47 -7.65
CA ALA A 107 -17.89 21.26 -7.29
C ALA A 107 -18.27 21.03 -5.83
N GLU A 108 -19.16 21.89 -5.28
CA GLU A 108 -19.60 21.79 -3.88
C GLU A 108 -20.31 20.47 -3.54
N ASP A 109 -20.94 19.84 -4.53
CA ASP A 109 -21.59 18.54 -4.40
C ASP A 109 -20.60 17.35 -4.48
N GLY A 110 -19.31 17.62 -4.64
CA GLY A 110 -18.25 16.61 -4.79
C GLY A 110 -18.02 16.13 -6.23
N ARG A 111 -18.74 16.68 -7.23
CA ARG A 111 -18.55 16.33 -8.63
C ARG A 111 -17.22 16.85 -9.15
N ILE A 112 -16.45 15.99 -9.74
CA ILE A 112 -15.19 16.36 -10.40
C ILE A 112 -15.52 16.91 -11.79
N THR A 113 -15.15 18.15 -12.04
CA THR A 113 -15.34 18.85 -13.33
C THR A 113 -14.04 19.08 -14.09
N GLY A 114 -12.90 18.89 -13.42
CA GLY A 114 -11.59 18.98 -14.04
C GLY A 114 -10.59 18.04 -13.39
N MET A 115 -9.85 17.32 -14.21
CA MET A 115 -8.78 16.41 -13.77
C MET A 115 -7.57 16.56 -14.65
N SER A 116 -6.38 16.32 -14.09
CA SER A 116 -5.13 16.25 -14.84
C SER A 116 -4.24 15.12 -14.35
N LEU A 117 -3.39 14.61 -15.24
CA LEU A 117 -2.33 13.66 -14.90
C LEU A 117 -1.03 14.45 -14.75
N CYS A 118 -0.55 14.54 -13.50
CA CYS A 118 0.65 15.30 -13.17
C CYS A 118 1.82 14.38 -12.94
N PRO A 119 2.96 14.59 -13.59
CA PRO A 119 4.14 13.74 -13.41
C PRO A 119 4.81 13.96 -12.05
N GLU A 120 4.89 15.18 -11.51
CA GLU A 120 5.49 15.48 -10.19
C GLU A 120 5.31 16.97 -9.81
N GLY A 121 5.44 17.28 -8.49
CA GLY A 121 5.90 18.62 -8.06
C GLY A 121 4.86 19.73 -7.92
N ARG A 122 3.57 19.44 -7.73
CA ARG A 122 2.54 20.49 -7.53
C ARG A 122 2.34 20.97 -6.08
N GLY A 123 3.08 20.45 -5.11
CA GLY A 123 2.84 20.76 -3.70
C GLY A 123 1.55 20.13 -3.16
N GLU A 124 0.80 20.85 -2.33
CA GLU A 124 -0.48 20.36 -1.81
C GLU A 124 -1.56 20.40 -2.88
N VAL A 125 -2.17 19.25 -3.11
CA VAL A 125 -3.23 19.04 -4.11
C VAL A 125 -4.27 18.05 -3.60
N PHE A 126 -5.44 18.01 -4.23
CA PHE A 126 -6.41 16.94 -4.07
C PHE A 126 -6.15 15.88 -5.14
N TYR A 127 -5.70 14.70 -4.76
CA TYR A 127 -5.28 13.67 -5.72
C TYR A 127 -5.88 12.29 -5.44
N SER A 128 -5.98 11.48 -6.48
CA SER A 128 -6.56 10.14 -6.45
C SER A 128 -5.65 9.13 -5.74
N CYS A 129 -6.26 8.29 -4.89
CA CYS A 129 -5.64 7.09 -4.33
C CYS A 129 -5.71 5.87 -5.27
N ASN A 130 -6.14 6.03 -6.52
CA ASN A 130 -6.38 4.91 -7.46
C ASN A 130 -7.39 3.87 -6.94
N ILE A 131 -8.34 4.31 -6.13
CA ILE A 131 -9.48 3.51 -5.70
C ILE A 131 -10.71 4.07 -6.38
N VAL A 132 -11.38 3.22 -7.16
CA VAL A 132 -12.49 3.62 -8.03
C VAL A 132 -13.65 2.68 -7.83
N LEU A 133 -14.82 3.23 -7.56
CA LEU A 133 -16.09 2.51 -7.43
C LEU A 133 -17.03 2.88 -8.57
N MET A 134 -17.62 1.88 -9.22
CA MET A 134 -18.65 2.08 -10.23
C MET A 134 -19.51 0.82 -10.44
N GLN A 135 -20.60 0.95 -11.14
CA GLN A 135 -21.42 -0.20 -11.54
C GLN A 135 -20.63 -1.13 -12.47
N LYS A 136 -20.78 -2.45 -12.27
CA LYS A 136 -20.10 -3.48 -13.06
C LYS A 136 -20.36 -3.35 -14.56
N ALA A 137 -21.62 -3.14 -14.96
CA ALA A 137 -21.98 -3.00 -16.37
C ALA A 137 -21.28 -1.81 -17.04
N LEU A 138 -21.15 -0.68 -16.34
CA LEU A 138 -20.41 0.48 -16.83
C LEU A 138 -18.91 0.16 -16.93
N PHE A 139 -18.34 -0.46 -15.92
CA PHE A 139 -16.93 -0.87 -15.92
C PHE A 139 -16.58 -1.77 -17.11
N GLU A 140 -17.37 -2.82 -17.34
CA GLU A 140 -17.21 -3.75 -18.46
C GLU A 140 -17.28 -3.05 -19.81
N SER A 141 -18.25 -2.14 -19.97
CA SER A 141 -18.42 -1.34 -21.18
C SER A 141 -17.20 -0.44 -21.45
N LEU A 142 -16.75 0.30 -20.43
CA LEU A 142 -15.60 1.21 -20.53
C LEU A 142 -14.30 0.48 -20.85
N VAL A 143 -14.04 -0.64 -20.16
CA VAL A 143 -12.84 -1.45 -20.39
C VAL A 143 -12.85 -2.07 -21.77
N THR A 144 -13.98 -2.62 -22.22
CA THR A 144 -14.12 -3.21 -23.55
C THR A 144 -13.91 -2.16 -24.65
N ALA A 145 -14.50 -0.97 -24.48
CA ALA A 145 -14.32 0.13 -25.42
C ALA A 145 -12.87 0.63 -25.50
N ALA A 146 -12.20 0.74 -24.35
CA ALA A 146 -10.79 1.15 -24.27
C ALA A 146 -9.86 0.08 -24.90
N HIS A 147 -10.07 -1.19 -24.58
CA HIS A 147 -9.30 -2.29 -25.17
C HIS A 147 -9.45 -2.35 -26.69
N SER A 148 -10.67 -2.22 -27.23
CA SER A 148 -10.92 -2.23 -28.69
C SER A 148 -10.20 -1.11 -29.45
N LYS A 149 -9.83 -0.03 -28.75
CA LYS A 149 -9.08 1.13 -29.28
C LYS A 149 -7.57 1.04 -29.00
N ASN A 150 -7.08 -0.07 -28.43
CA ASN A 150 -5.70 -0.23 -27.97
C ASN A 150 -5.26 0.86 -26.99
N GLU A 151 -6.16 1.35 -26.15
CA GLU A 151 -5.87 2.31 -25.10
C GLU A 151 -5.18 1.59 -23.93
N ILE A 152 -4.18 2.23 -23.29
CA ILE A 152 -3.28 1.56 -22.35
C ILE A 152 -3.44 2.04 -20.90
N SER A 153 -3.98 3.24 -20.70
CA SER A 153 -4.06 3.87 -19.37
C SER A 153 -5.52 4.01 -18.92
N PHE A 154 -5.89 3.30 -17.85
CA PHE A 154 -7.21 3.43 -17.26
C PHE A 154 -7.50 4.87 -16.80
N GLN A 155 -6.52 5.51 -16.12
CA GLN A 155 -6.68 6.89 -15.65
C GLN A 155 -6.88 7.87 -16.81
N ARG A 156 -6.02 7.81 -17.85
CA ARG A 156 -6.06 8.74 -18.99
C ARG A 156 -7.22 8.46 -19.94
N ASN A 157 -7.39 7.19 -20.30
CA ASN A 157 -8.27 6.81 -21.39
C ASN A 157 -9.69 6.48 -20.92
N VAL A 158 -9.87 6.11 -19.65
CA VAL A 158 -11.19 5.81 -19.09
C VAL A 158 -11.69 6.96 -18.21
N LEU A 159 -10.92 7.40 -17.21
CA LEU A 159 -11.39 8.43 -16.29
C LEU A 159 -11.31 9.83 -16.88
N LEU A 160 -10.10 10.29 -17.20
CA LEU A 160 -9.87 11.67 -17.68
C LEU A 160 -10.65 11.99 -18.97
N LYS A 161 -10.68 11.05 -19.92
CA LYS A 161 -11.37 11.22 -21.19
C LYS A 161 -12.88 11.35 -21.06
N ASN A 162 -13.44 10.79 -20.00
CA ASN A 162 -14.90 10.78 -19.79
C ASN A 162 -15.35 11.76 -18.68
N VAL A 163 -14.51 12.68 -18.21
CA VAL A 163 -14.86 13.63 -17.15
C VAL A 163 -16.07 14.49 -17.49
N ASP A 164 -16.25 14.85 -18.77
CA ASP A 164 -17.37 15.65 -19.25
C ASP A 164 -18.63 14.82 -19.54
N HIS A 165 -18.51 13.50 -19.68
CA HIS A 165 -19.59 12.60 -20.10
C HIS A 165 -20.17 11.79 -18.96
N LEU A 166 -19.37 11.46 -17.96
CA LEU A 166 -19.76 10.71 -16.77
C LEU A 166 -19.89 11.63 -15.56
N LYS A 167 -20.81 11.29 -14.69
CA LYS A 167 -20.91 11.93 -13.37
C LYS A 167 -19.86 11.32 -12.44
N ILE A 168 -18.67 11.92 -12.43
CA ILE A 168 -17.55 11.45 -11.61
C ILE A 168 -17.52 12.27 -10.32
N HIS A 169 -17.52 11.58 -9.16
CA HIS A 169 -17.44 12.20 -7.85
C HIS A 169 -16.15 11.85 -7.13
N ALA A 170 -15.64 12.80 -6.36
CA ALA A 170 -14.55 12.59 -5.41
C ALA A 170 -15.12 12.16 -4.06
N TYR A 171 -14.56 11.10 -3.48
CA TYR A 171 -14.74 10.77 -2.06
C TYR A 171 -13.49 11.17 -1.31
N ASP A 172 -13.61 12.13 -0.40
CA ASP A 172 -12.48 12.62 0.39
C ASP A 172 -12.17 11.68 1.55
N ALA A 173 -10.98 11.07 1.52
CA ALA A 173 -10.44 10.19 2.54
C ALA A 173 -9.29 10.84 3.33
N SER A 174 -9.22 12.17 3.39
CA SER A 174 -8.13 12.90 4.07
C SER A 174 -8.10 12.70 5.59
N ASP A 175 -9.19 12.22 6.18
CA ASP A 175 -9.25 11.81 7.59
C ASP A 175 -8.57 10.46 7.86
N CYS A 176 -8.32 9.66 6.81
CA CYS A 176 -7.66 8.37 6.90
C CYS A 176 -6.12 8.52 6.82
N PHE A 177 -5.41 7.50 7.29
CA PHE A 177 -4.00 7.36 6.93
C PHE A 177 -3.93 6.85 5.50
N VAL A 178 -3.22 7.57 4.65
CA VAL A 178 -2.98 7.15 3.26
C VAL A 178 -1.49 7.20 2.96
N GLY A 179 -1.01 6.16 2.30
CA GLY A 179 0.35 6.07 1.79
C GLY A 179 0.40 5.24 0.51
N THR A 180 1.23 5.63 -0.44
CA THR A 180 1.43 4.88 -1.70
C THR A 180 2.85 4.37 -1.78
N ILE A 181 3.03 3.05 -1.78
CA ILE A 181 4.34 2.40 -1.84
C ILE A 181 4.69 2.13 -3.31
N GLN A 182 5.65 2.86 -3.86
CA GLN A 182 6.13 2.68 -5.23
C GLN A 182 7.66 2.54 -5.34
N SER A 183 8.36 2.85 -4.27
CA SER A 183 9.83 2.77 -4.18
C SER A 183 10.27 2.36 -2.78
N LEU A 184 11.55 2.02 -2.64
CA LEU A 184 12.15 1.81 -1.31
C LEU A 184 12.06 3.07 -0.43
N GLN A 185 12.22 4.25 -1.04
CA GLN A 185 12.09 5.52 -0.34
C GLN A 185 10.66 5.71 0.19
N SER A 186 9.64 5.57 -0.66
CA SER A 186 8.24 5.71 -0.21
C SER A 186 7.84 4.66 0.83
N TYR A 187 8.37 3.44 0.73
CA TYR A 187 8.20 2.41 1.77
C TYR A 187 8.81 2.85 3.11
N TYR A 188 10.04 3.40 3.07
CA TYR A 188 10.71 3.92 4.26
C TYR A 188 9.92 5.07 4.88
N ASP A 189 9.57 6.08 4.10
CA ASP A 189 8.88 7.30 4.58
C ASP A 189 7.51 6.96 5.18
N ILE A 190 6.71 6.14 4.49
CA ILE A 190 5.40 5.70 4.97
C ILE A 190 5.54 4.88 6.26
N SER A 191 6.53 4.00 6.33
CA SER A 191 6.79 3.19 7.52
C SER A 191 7.20 4.08 8.71
N MET A 192 8.12 5.04 8.50
CA MET A 192 8.56 5.95 9.56
C MET A 192 7.43 6.87 10.05
N ARG A 193 6.50 7.29 9.17
CA ARG A 193 5.29 8.03 9.57
C ARG A 193 4.43 7.26 10.59
N VAL A 194 4.45 5.93 10.58
CA VAL A 194 3.71 5.11 11.56
C VAL A 194 4.26 5.27 12.99
N LEU A 195 5.49 5.76 13.18
CA LEU A 195 6.02 6.11 14.51
C LEU A 195 5.33 7.33 15.12
N GLU A 196 4.73 8.18 14.32
CA GLU A 196 3.91 9.30 14.79
C GLU A 196 2.60 8.78 15.41
N LYS A 197 2.25 9.31 16.58
CA LYS A 197 1.07 8.85 17.32
C LYS A 197 -0.23 8.98 16.52
N GLU A 198 -0.41 10.09 15.81
CA GLU A 198 -1.64 10.35 15.07
C GLU A 198 -1.74 9.48 13.83
N SER A 199 -0.66 9.36 13.06
CA SER A 199 -0.57 8.47 11.90
C SER A 199 -0.86 7.02 12.27
N ARG A 200 -0.28 6.55 13.36
CA ARG A 200 -0.51 5.21 13.89
C ARG A 200 -1.96 5.00 14.33
N ARG A 201 -2.58 5.98 14.99
CA ARG A 201 -3.98 5.91 15.42
C ARG A 201 -4.95 5.84 14.25
N ARG A 202 -4.67 6.58 13.17
CA ARG A 202 -5.49 6.55 11.93
C ARG A 202 -5.37 5.21 11.22
N LEU A 203 -4.15 4.66 11.12
CA LEU A 203 -3.92 3.38 10.44
C LEU A 203 -4.43 2.19 11.27
N PHE A 204 -4.03 2.09 12.53
CA PHE A 204 -4.42 0.99 13.43
C PHE A 204 -5.61 1.40 14.33
N ASN A 205 -6.74 1.67 13.70
CA ASN A 205 -7.97 2.01 14.40
C ASN A 205 -8.56 0.74 15.06
N PRO A 206 -8.78 0.71 16.40
CA PRO A 206 -9.34 -0.45 17.08
C PRO A 206 -10.74 -0.85 16.57
N ASN A 207 -11.51 0.10 16.07
CA ASN A 207 -12.85 -0.16 15.51
C ASN A 207 -12.81 -0.70 14.07
N LYS A 208 -11.64 -0.66 13.41
CA LYS A 208 -11.40 -1.14 12.06
C LYS A 208 -10.08 -1.91 12.03
N PRO A 209 -10.02 -3.10 12.65
CA PRO A 209 -8.78 -3.87 12.74
C PRO A 209 -8.32 -4.32 11.36
N ILE A 210 -7.02 -4.23 11.14
CA ILE A 210 -6.38 -4.74 9.93
C ILE A 210 -6.08 -6.21 10.17
N SER A 211 -6.77 -7.08 9.43
CA SER A 211 -6.49 -8.52 9.45
C SER A 211 -5.19 -8.83 8.72
N THR A 212 -4.36 -9.65 9.29
CA THR A 212 -3.09 -10.08 8.70
C THR A 212 -2.76 -11.50 9.12
N LYS A 213 -1.73 -12.07 8.50
CA LYS A 213 -1.22 -13.38 8.85
C LYS A 213 -0.59 -13.34 10.24
N GLU A 214 -1.13 -14.10 11.17
CA GLU A 214 -0.63 -14.17 12.53
C GLU A 214 0.58 -15.11 12.63
N ARG A 215 1.50 -14.78 13.52
CA ARG A 215 2.60 -15.62 13.96
C ARG A 215 2.69 -15.45 15.47
N ASP A 216 2.53 -16.55 16.19
CA ASP A 216 2.67 -16.58 17.64
C ASP A 216 4.17 -16.59 18.00
N ASP A 217 4.60 -15.59 18.76
CA ASP A 217 5.95 -15.48 19.28
C ASP A 217 5.90 -15.19 20.78
N MET A 218 7.00 -15.45 21.47
CA MET A 218 7.14 -15.10 22.88
C MET A 218 7.17 -13.59 23.08
N PRO A 219 6.84 -13.07 24.26
CA PRO A 219 7.04 -11.66 24.58
C PRO A 219 8.50 -11.21 24.34
N SER A 220 8.67 -9.96 23.93
CA SER A 220 10.01 -9.40 23.71
C SER A 220 10.77 -9.21 25.01
N LEU A 221 12.06 -9.52 25.00
CA LEU A 221 12.99 -9.38 26.12
C LEU A 221 13.88 -8.15 25.91
N TYR A 222 13.93 -7.31 26.91
CA TYR A 222 14.84 -6.17 26.97
C TYR A 222 15.94 -6.46 28.02
N GLY A 223 17.20 -6.45 27.60
CA GLY A 223 18.32 -6.65 28.46
C GLY A 223 18.56 -5.49 29.45
N PRO A 224 19.37 -5.68 30.46
CA PRO A 224 19.58 -4.68 31.56
C PRO A 224 20.19 -3.35 31.06
N ASP A 225 20.97 -3.38 29.99
CA ASP A 225 21.63 -2.21 29.40
C ASP A 225 20.93 -1.71 28.12
N SER A 226 19.73 -2.24 27.81
CA SER A 226 18.98 -1.84 26.62
C SER A 226 18.34 -0.47 26.82
N ALA A 227 18.27 0.29 25.70
CA ALA A 227 17.57 1.57 25.66
C ALA A 227 16.72 1.65 24.39
N THR A 228 15.40 1.73 24.57
CA THR A 228 14.46 1.82 23.43
C THR A 228 13.68 3.11 23.51
N LYS A 229 13.70 3.90 22.42
CA LYS A 229 13.01 5.18 22.33
C LYS A 229 12.29 5.32 20.98
N ASN A 230 11.04 5.82 21.01
CA ASN A 230 10.21 6.11 19.85
C ASN A 230 10.25 4.99 18.79
N SER A 231 10.05 3.73 19.20
CA SER A 231 10.18 2.58 18.31
C SER A 231 9.00 1.63 18.48
N LEU A 232 8.60 0.99 17.38
CA LEU A 232 7.63 -0.11 17.39
C LEU A 232 8.40 -1.43 17.42
N VAL A 233 8.19 -2.23 18.45
CA VAL A 233 8.85 -3.51 18.63
C VAL A 233 7.80 -4.61 18.70
N ALA A 234 7.90 -5.57 17.77
CA ALA A 234 7.02 -6.73 17.72
C ALA A 234 7.47 -7.83 18.70
N ASP A 235 6.65 -8.87 18.86
CA ASP A 235 6.91 -10.00 19.74
C ASP A 235 8.15 -10.81 19.32
N GLY A 236 8.72 -11.55 20.27
CA GLY A 236 9.85 -12.45 20.05
C GLY A 236 11.20 -11.76 19.91
N CYS A 237 11.29 -10.44 20.11
CA CYS A 237 12.54 -9.71 19.99
C CYS A 237 13.42 -9.85 21.25
N ILE A 238 14.74 -9.83 21.05
CA ILE A 238 15.73 -9.72 22.12
C ILE A 238 16.55 -8.46 21.86
N ILE A 239 16.50 -7.50 22.80
CA ILE A 239 17.15 -6.20 22.65
C ILE A 239 18.11 -5.98 23.81
N ASP A 240 19.41 -6.07 23.53
CA ASP A 240 20.49 -5.80 24.47
C ASP A 240 21.26 -4.51 24.14
N GLY A 241 20.83 -3.78 23.12
CA GLY A 241 21.45 -2.55 22.63
C GLY A 241 20.51 -1.34 22.68
N THR A 242 20.89 -0.27 21.98
CA THR A 242 20.11 0.97 21.84
C THR A 242 19.31 0.96 20.55
N VAL A 243 18.01 1.27 20.65
CA VAL A 243 17.08 1.34 19.52
C VAL A 243 16.34 2.68 19.56
N GLU A 244 16.45 3.47 18.52
CA GLU A 244 15.82 4.80 18.43
C GLU A 244 15.17 5.01 17.06
N ASN A 245 13.91 5.46 17.05
CA ASN A 245 13.11 5.71 15.84
C ASN A 245 13.07 4.50 14.88
N CYS A 246 12.80 3.31 15.38
CA CYS A 246 12.88 2.09 14.58
C CYS A 246 11.55 1.34 14.52
N ILE A 247 11.41 0.54 13.45
CA ILE A 247 10.36 -0.47 13.35
C ILE A 247 11.04 -1.84 13.36
N ILE A 248 10.80 -2.59 14.41
CA ILE A 248 11.42 -3.88 14.69
C ILE A 248 10.37 -4.98 14.58
N PHE A 249 10.51 -5.84 13.58
CA PHE A 249 9.60 -6.95 13.33
C PHE A 249 9.91 -8.14 14.26
N LYS A 250 9.05 -9.15 14.20
CA LYS A 250 9.11 -10.33 15.06
C LYS A 250 10.43 -11.08 15.00
N GLY A 251 10.92 -11.51 16.15
CA GLY A 251 12.10 -12.35 16.26
C GLY A 251 13.44 -11.67 16.02
N VAL A 252 13.48 -10.35 15.93
CA VAL A 252 14.75 -9.59 15.75
C VAL A 252 15.60 -9.65 17.01
N LYS A 253 16.92 -9.82 16.83
CA LYS A 253 17.90 -9.82 17.91
C LYS A 253 18.89 -8.69 17.72
N ILE A 254 19.08 -7.87 18.76
CA ILE A 254 20.00 -6.75 18.79
C ILE A 254 20.99 -6.97 19.93
N GLY A 255 22.28 -7.13 19.58
CA GLY A 255 23.35 -7.48 20.49
C GLY A 255 23.76 -6.35 21.43
N LYS A 256 24.62 -6.69 22.42
CA LYS A 256 25.09 -5.76 23.42
C LYS A 256 25.87 -4.59 22.83
N GLY A 257 25.56 -3.38 23.28
CA GLY A 257 26.20 -2.17 22.81
C GLY A 257 25.96 -1.82 21.37
N ALA A 258 25.11 -2.57 20.65
CA ALA A 258 24.68 -2.20 19.30
C ALA A 258 23.78 -0.95 19.34
N VAL A 259 23.88 -0.12 18.30
CA VAL A 259 23.10 1.10 18.16
C VAL A 259 22.35 1.06 16.83
N VAL A 260 21.02 1.02 16.91
CA VAL A 260 20.13 0.99 15.74
C VAL A 260 19.27 2.26 15.76
N LYS A 261 19.36 3.04 14.68
CA LYS A 261 18.61 4.28 14.54
C LYS A 261 17.92 4.36 13.20
N ASP A 262 16.75 5.04 13.18
CA ASP A 262 16.03 5.40 11.97
C ASP A 262 15.94 4.24 10.97
N SER A 263 15.67 3.02 11.46
CA SER A 263 15.82 1.79 10.66
C SER A 263 14.59 0.89 10.75
N ILE A 264 14.40 0.09 9.72
CA ILE A 264 13.36 -0.92 9.63
C ILE A 264 14.05 -2.29 9.56
N LEU A 265 13.87 -3.10 10.60
CA LEU A 265 14.42 -4.45 10.67
C LEU A 265 13.31 -5.48 10.56
N MET A 266 13.26 -6.23 9.46
CA MET A 266 12.24 -7.24 9.25
C MET A 266 12.56 -8.54 10.01
N GLN A 267 11.63 -9.49 9.94
CA GLN A 267 11.59 -10.71 10.76
C GLN A 267 12.95 -11.44 10.78
N ASP A 268 13.28 -11.92 11.98
CA ASP A 268 14.42 -12.79 12.25
C ASP A 268 15.78 -12.18 11.86
N THR A 269 15.86 -10.83 11.77
CA THR A 269 17.12 -10.10 11.56
C THR A 269 17.95 -10.12 12.83
N VAL A 270 19.27 -10.31 12.67
CA VAL A 270 20.25 -10.34 13.79
C VAL A 270 21.28 -9.23 13.61
N ILE A 271 21.38 -8.37 14.61
CA ILE A 271 22.40 -7.32 14.73
C ILE A 271 23.42 -7.75 15.78
N GLY A 272 24.67 -7.89 15.40
CA GLY A 272 25.77 -8.30 16.27
C GLY A 272 26.16 -7.22 17.29
N ASP A 273 26.92 -7.62 18.30
CA ASP A 273 27.36 -6.73 19.38
C ASP A 273 28.15 -5.53 18.83
N SER A 274 27.94 -4.37 19.43
CA SER A 274 28.62 -3.11 19.08
C SER A 274 28.46 -2.67 17.62
N ALA A 275 27.55 -3.27 16.84
CA ALA A 275 27.26 -2.84 15.47
C ALA A 275 26.47 -1.51 15.50
N LYS A 276 26.70 -0.68 14.50
CA LYS A 276 25.98 0.59 14.32
C LYS A 276 25.18 0.57 13.00
N VAL A 277 23.89 0.74 13.10
CA VAL A 277 22.97 0.68 11.97
C VAL A 277 22.12 1.95 11.97
N ASN A 278 22.15 2.69 10.86
CA ASN A 278 21.43 3.95 10.74
C ASN A 278 20.81 4.10 9.34
N CYS A 279 19.53 4.48 9.25
CA CYS A 279 18.78 4.61 8.01
C CYS A 279 18.91 3.36 7.12
N VAL A 280 18.57 2.19 7.66
CA VAL A 280 18.68 0.88 6.98
C VAL A 280 17.32 0.20 6.94
N ILE A 281 17.01 -0.40 5.79
CA ILE A 281 15.92 -1.36 5.62
C ILE A 281 16.56 -2.74 5.48
N ALA A 282 16.47 -3.56 6.51
CA ALA A 282 16.91 -4.95 6.47
C ALA A 282 15.70 -5.87 6.23
N ASP A 283 15.71 -6.60 5.12
CA ASP A 283 14.69 -7.63 4.83
C ASP A 283 14.87 -8.84 5.78
N LYS A 284 14.05 -9.85 5.63
CA LYS A 284 13.97 -11.01 6.53
C LYS A 284 15.27 -11.82 6.56
N ASP A 285 15.57 -12.39 7.72
CA ASP A 285 16.74 -13.26 7.93
C ASP A 285 18.11 -12.58 7.62
N VAL A 286 18.20 -11.26 7.73
CA VAL A 286 19.49 -10.55 7.57
C VAL A 286 20.34 -10.73 8.82
N SER A 287 21.66 -10.83 8.66
CA SER A 287 22.61 -10.87 9.77
C SER A 287 23.75 -9.88 9.56
N ILE A 288 23.87 -8.94 10.46
CA ILE A 288 24.96 -7.97 10.54
C ILE A 288 25.88 -8.41 11.68
N LYS A 289 27.17 -8.62 11.39
CA LYS A 289 28.15 -9.08 12.38
C LYS A 289 28.49 -8.00 13.39
N HIS A 290 29.22 -8.40 14.42
CA HIS A 290 29.69 -7.49 15.47
C HIS A 290 30.57 -6.36 14.89
N SER A 291 30.47 -5.18 15.51
CA SER A 291 31.25 -3.98 15.17
C SER A 291 31.16 -3.50 13.72
N VAL A 292 30.18 -3.97 12.94
CA VAL A 292 29.90 -3.43 11.59
C VAL A 292 29.20 -2.09 11.73
N GLU A 293 29.65 -1.12 10.95
CA GLU A 293 28.98 0.17 10.81
C GLU A 293 28.32 0.28 9.45
N LEU A 294 27.01 0.52 9.43
CA LEU A 294 26.19 0.67 8.22
C LEU A 294 25.29 1.88 8.35
N SER A 295 25.50 2.88 7.52
CA SER A 295 24.74 4.12 7.57
C SER A 295 24.26 4.53 6.19
N GLY A 296 22.94 4.71 6.05
CA GLY A 296 22.29 5.38 4.94
C GLY A 296 22.00 6.84 5.29
N ALA A 297 21.11 7.44 4.50
CA ALA A 297 20.55 8.76 4.75
C ALA A 297 19.02 8.69 4.69
N PRO A 298 18.28 9.61 5.34
CA PRO A 298 16.81 9.60 5.31
C PRO A 298 16.21 9.62 3.92
N ASN A 299 16.85 10.29 2.97
CA ASN A 299 16.45 10.36 1.56
C ASN A 299 17.08 9.26 0.69
N PHE A 300 17.91 8.39 1.27
CA PHE A 300 18.54 7.27 0.59
C PHE A 300 18.86 6.15 1.59
N PRO A 301 17.85 5.42 2.10
CA PRO A 301 18.08 4.33 3.05
C PRO A 301 18.85 3.17 2.37
N VAL A 302 19.74 2.55 3.12
CA VAL A 302 20.44 1.35 2.65
C VAL A 302 19.49 0.16 2.72
N TYR A 303 19.33 -0.57 1.62
CA TYR A 303 18.52 -1.78 1.58
C TYR A 303 19.41 -3.04 1.60
N LEU A 304 19.10 -3.94 2.52
CA LEU A 304 19.70 -5.27 2.60
C LEU A 304 18.66 -6.32 2.21
N SER A 305 18.93 -7.06 1.16
CA SER A 305 18.02 -8.10 0.68
C SER A 305 17.95 -9.29 1.65
N LYS A 306 16.89 -10.06 1.52
CA LYS A 306 16.63 -11.24 2.35
C LYS A 306 17.84 -12.19 2.42
N LYS A 307 18.15 -12.66 3.64
CA LYS A 307 19.27 -13.58 3.94
C LYS A 307 20.66 -13.00 3.69
N THR A 308 20.80 -11.69 3.54
CA THR A 308 22.12 -11.04 3.47
C THR A 308 22.90 -11.27 4.76
N ARG A 309 24.22 -11.51 4.63
CA ARG A 309 25.17 -11.66 5.72
C ARG A 309 26.30 -10.64 5.51
N ILE A 310 26.53 -9.76 6.47
CA ILE A 310 27.55 -8.71 6.43
C ILE A 310 28.47 -8.86 7.64
#